data_fc1c6c7c3b98b636c20e7cffb25deeb6
#
_entry.id   fc1c6c7c3b98b636c20e7cffb25deeb6
#
_cell.length_a   1.000
_cell.length_b   1.000
_cell.length_c   1.000
_cell.angle_alpha   90.00
_cell.angle_beta   90.00
_cell.angle_gamma   90.00
#
_symmetry.space_group_name_H-M   'P 1'
#
loop_
_entity.id
_entity.type
_entity.pdbx_description
1 polymer ?
#
loop_
_entity_poly.entity_id
_entity_poly.type
_entity_poly.pdbx_seq_one_letter_code
_entity_poly.pdbx_strand_id
1 'polypeptide(L)'
;IGQYCDQRVPDGFGGTEPRMTFNAYLSQQRKAWDVLSDFCSAMRCMPVWNGQTLTFVQDRPSDVVWPYTSSDVVVDDNGVGFRYSFSALKDRHTAVEVNYTDPQNGWQTSTELVEDPEAILRYGRNLLKMDAFGCTSRGQAHRAGLWVIKTGLLETQTVDFTLGSQGLRHTPGDIIEICDNDYAGTLTGGRILSIDAASRTLTLDREVTLPETGTSTVNLINGSGKPVSVDITAHPAPDRIQVSTLPDGVATYGVWGLSLPSLRRRLFRCVSIRENTDGTFAITAVQHVPEKEAIVDNGARFEPMSGSLNSVIPPAV
;
A
#
# COMPACT_ATOMS: atom_id res chain seq x y z
N ILE A 1 6.95 14.50 0.48
CA ILE A 1 6.57 14.17 -0.91
C ILE A 1 7.74 14.45 -1.85
N GLY A 2 8.29 15.69 -1.90
CA GLY A 2 9.37 16.06 -2.82
C GLY A 2 10.58 15.10 -2.78
N GLN A 3 11.10 14.82 -1.60
CA GLN A 3 12.22 13.89 -1.43
C GLN A 3 11.96 12.49 -2.01
N TYR A 4 10.73 12.02 -1.94
CA TYR A 4 10.33 10.73 -2.53
C TYR A 4 10.27 10.81 -4.06
N CYS A 5 9.73 11.90 -4.60
CA CYS A 5 9.66 12.12 -6.04
C CYS A 5 11.06 12.26 -6.67
N ASP A 6 12.01 12.88 -5.95
CA ASP A 6 13.38 13.13 -6.40
C ASP A 6 14.30 11.90 -6.30
N GLN A 7 13.86 10.82 -5.62
CA GLN A 7 14.63 9.58 -5.54
C GLN A 7 14.91 9.02 -6.95
N ARG A 8 16.15 8.59 -7.15
CA ARG A 8 16.58 8.02 -8.43
C ARG A 8 16.09 6.60 -8.61
N VAL A 9 15.45 6.35 -9.73
CA VAL A 9 14.96 5.03 -10.15
C VAL A 9 15.45 4.73 -11.55
N PRO A 10 15.50 3.45 -11.98
CA PRO A 10 15.86 3.10 -13.34
C PRO A 10 14.98 3.77 -14.39
N ASP A 11 15.59 4.33 -15.43
CA ASP A 11 14.88 4.99 -16.53
C ASP A 11 14.43 4.01 -17.64
N GLY A 12 14.84 2.75 -17.53
CA GLY A 12 14.56 1.70 -18.52
C GLY A 12 15.57 1.60 -19.65
N PHE A 13 16.48 2.56 -19.79
CA PHE A 13 17.55 2.57 -20.81
C PHE A 13 18.94 2.24 -20.22
N GLY A 14 19.02 1.85 -18.96
CA GLY A 14 20.25 1.54 -18.24
C GLY A 14 20.81 2.70 -17.43
N GLY A 15 20.16 3.85 -17.42
CA GLY A 15 20.43 5.00 -16.57
C GLY A 15 19.44 5.12 -15.41
N THR A 16 19.43 6.30 -14.81
CA THR A 16 18.49 6.64 -13.73
C THR A 16 17.88 8.02 -13.94
N GLU A 17 16.64 8.18 -13.52
CA GLU A 17 15.89 9.43 -13.52
C GLU A 17 15.18 9.66 -12.17
N PRO A 18 14.70 10.88 -11.85
CA PRO A 18 13.82 11.07 -10.70
C PRO A 18 12.56 10.21 -10.84
N ARG A 19 12.07 9.69 -9.72
CA ARG A 19 10.89 8.81 -9.73
C ARG A 19 9.67 9.46 -10.36
N MET A 20 9.45 10.74 -10.08
CA MET A 20 8.34 11.53 -10.60
C MET A 20 8.80 12.95 -10.88
N THR A 21 8.49 13.45 -12.06
CA THR A 21 8.67 14.86 -12.45
C THR A 21 7.37 15.37 -13.04
N PHE A 22 7.18 16.66 -12.99
CA PHE A 22 6.01 17.31 -13.57
C PHE A 22 6.45 18.51 -14.41
N ASN A 23 6.26 18.41 -15.71
CA ASN A 23 6.65 19.44 -16.68
C ASN A 23 5.42 19.76 -17.54
N ALA A 24 4.70 20.81 -17.18
CA ALA A 24 3.53 21.25 -17.93
C ALA A 24 3.41 22.77 -17.93
N TYR A 25 2.77 23.28 -18.97
CA TYR A 25 2.39 24.66 -19.10
C TYR A 25 0.86 24.79 -19.03
N LEU A 26 0.38 25.55 -18.06
CA LEU A 26 -1.04 25.79 -17.87
C LEU A 26 -1.43 27.08 -18.60
N SER A 27 -1.95 26.96 -19.81
CA SER A 27 -2.34 28.09 -20.66
C SER A 27 -3.79 28.51 -20.53
N GLN A 28 -4.64 27.65 -19.91
CA GLN A 28 -6.07 27.90 -19.82
C GLN A 28 -6.53 27.97 -18.38
N GLN A 29 -7.52 28.83 -18.12
CA GLN A 29 -8.16 28.88 -16.81
C GLN A 29 -8.99 27.61 -16.60
N ARG A 30 -8.69 26.89 -15.49
CA ARG A 30 -9.37 25.69 -15.06
C ARG A 30 -9.80 25.80 -13.60
N LYS A 31 -10.70 24.97 -13.15
CA LYS A 31 -11.03 24.90 -11.71
C LYS A 31 -9.79 24.48 -10.94
N ALA A 32 -9.53 25.16 -9.82
CA ALA A 32 -8.36 24.87 -8.99
C ALA A 32 -8.30 23.41 -8.53
N TRP A 33 -9.46 22.81 -8.24
CA TRP A 33 -9.56 21.40 -7.86
C TRP A 33 -9.11 20.43 -8.97
N ASP A 34 -9.46 20.71 -10.23
CA ASP A 34 -9.06 19.87 -11.36
C ASP A 34 -7.54 19.91 -11.56
N VAL A 35 -6.95 21.12 -11.46
CA VAL A 35 -5.50 21.30 -11.54
C VAL A 35 -4.80 20.57 -10.39
N LEU A 36 -5.33 20.69 -9.19
CA LEU A 36 -4.80 20.01 -8.01
C LEU A 36 -4.85 18.49 -8.16
N SER A 37 -5.95 17.98 -8.71
CA SER A 37 -6.11 16.55 -8.99
C SER A 37 -5.10 16.03 -10.01
N ASP A 38 -4.78 16.82 -11.05
CA ASP A 38 -3.74 16.48 -12.03
C ASP A 38 -2.36 16.38 -11.37
N PHE A 39 -2.00 17.34 -10.51
CA PHE A 39 -0.75 17.27 -9.75
C PHE A 39 -0.72 16.05 -8.81
N CYS A 40 -1.83 15.80 -8.11
CA CYS A 40 -1.94 14.65 -7.21
C CYS A 40 -1.78 13.33 -7.97
N SER A 41 -2.38 13.20 -9.14
CA SER A 41 -2.24 12.02 -10.00
C SER A 41 -0.79 11.80 -10.43
N ALA A 42 -0.07 12.86 -10.83
CA ALA A 42 1.34 12.77 -11.22
C ALA A 42 2.26 12.32 -10.08
N MET A 43 1.92 12.66 -8.84
CA MET A 43 2.70 12.35 -7.63
C MET A 43 2.16 11.14 -6.85
N ARG A 44 1.14 10.46 -7.34
CA ARG A 44 0.42 9.38 -6.62
C ARG A 44 -0.05 9.85 -5.24
N CYS A 45 -0.58 11.07 -5.17
CA CYS A 45 -1.06 11.68 -3.94
C CYS A 45 -2.58 11.73 -3.92
N MET A 46 -3.11 11.73 -2.70
CA MET A 46 -4.52 12.00 -2.42
C MET A 46 -4.61 13.28 -1.60
N PRO A 47 -5.43 14.28 -2.00
CA PRO A 47 -5.69 15.45 -1.18
C PRO A 47 -6.62 15.07 -0.03
N VAL A 48 -6.26 15.42 1.18
CA VAL A 48 -7.03 15.16 2.41
C VAL A 48 -7.32 16.49 3.12
N TRP A 49 -8.59 16.76 3.33
CA TRP A 49 -9.05 17.93 4.09
C TRP A 49 -9.38 17.50 5.52
N ASN A 50 -8.71 18.10 6.51
CA ASN A 50 -8.92 17.79 7.93
C ASN A 50 -9.86 18.78 8.65
N GLY A 51 -10.61 19.59 7.92
CA GLY A 51 -11.48 20.64 8.46
C GLY A 51 -10.83 22.02 8.55
N GLN A 52 -9.51 22.10 8.59
CA GLN A 52 -8.77 23.37 8.69
C GLN A 52 -7.71 23.52 7.60
N THR A 53 -7.01 22.45 7.27
CA THR A 53 -5.90 22.46 6.32
C THR A 53 -6.08 21.36 5.25
N LEU A 54 -5.61 21.67 4.04
CA LEU A 54 -5.46 20.70 2.97
C LEU A 54 -4.08 20.06 3.07
N THR A 55 -4.05 18.75 3.26
CA THR A 55 -2.83 17.94 3.29
C THR A 55 -2.82 16.96 2.12
N PHE A 56 -1.65 16.43 1.80
CA PHE A 56 -1.48 15.47 0.73
C PHE A 56 -0.87 14.20 1.28
N VAL A 57 -1.51 13.08 1.00
CA VAL A 57 -1.02 11.76 1.35
C VAL A 57 -0.55 11.06 0.10
N GLN A 58 0.69 10.59 0.12
CA GLN A 58 1.30 9.89 -1.00
C GLN A 58 1.12 8.37 -0.84
N ASP A 59 0.72 7.69 -1.92
CA ASP A 59 0.67 6.24 -1.96
C ASP A 59 2.09 5.67 -2.10
N ARG A 60 2.67 5.34 -0.96
CA ARG A 60 4.01 4.77 -0.80
C ARG A 60 4.06 3.86 0.42
N PRO A 61 5.02 2.94 0.52
CA PRO A 61 5.25 2.21 1.76
C PRO A 61 5.50 3.16 2.93
N SER A 62 4.86 2.88 4.05
CA SER A 62 5.06 3.61 5.31
C SER A 62 4.85 2.66 6.49
N ASP A 63 5.28 3.09 7.67
CA ASP A 63 5.12 2.32 8.89
C ASP A 63 3.64 2.16 9.26
N VAL A 64 3.33 1.03 9.90
CA VAL A 64 2.00 0.78 10.45
C VAL A 64 1.78 1.69 11.65
N VAL A 65 0.70 2.46 11.61
CA VAL A 65 0.34 3.37 12.70
C VAL A 65 -0.30 2.60 13.85
N TRP A 66 -1.20 1.65 13.54
CA TRP A 66 -1.92 0.88 14.55
C TRP A 66 -2.40 -0.48 14.03
N PRO A 67 -2.29 -1.56 14.83
CA PRO A 67 -2.97 -2.82 14.57
C PRO A 67 -4.37 -2.81 15.18
N TYR A 68 -5.39 -3.08 14.38
CA TYR A 68 -6.76 -3.27 14.84
C TYR A 68 -7.10 -4.75 14.91
N THR A 69 -7.70 -5.16 16.01
CA THR A 69 -8.12 -6.54 16.26
C THR A 69 -9.65 -6.63 16.30
N SER A 70 -10.18 -7.84 16.24
CA SER A 70 -11.64 -8.07 16.37
C SER A 70 -12.23 -7.54 17.69
N SER A 71 -11.40 -7.35 18.73
CA SER A 71 -11.85 -6.77 20.01
C SER A 71 -11.91 -5.25 20.03
N ASP A 72 -11.35 -4.58 19.02
CA ASP A 72 -11.36 -3.11 18.90
C ASP A 72 -12.57 -2.61 18.11
N VAL A 73 -13.21 -3.49 17.35
CA VAL A 73 -14.24 -3.15 16.37
C VAL A 73 -15.62 -3.25 16.99
N VAL A 74 -16.47 -2.29 16.64
CA VAL A 74 -17.91 -2.38 16.95
C VAL A 74 -18.54 -3.40 16.02
N VAL A 75 -19.05 -4.48 16.59
CA VAL A 75 -19.75 -5.52 15.84
C VAL A 75 -21.18 -5.09 15.54
N ASP A 76 -21.70 -5.47 14.38
CA ASP A 76 -23.09 -5.25 14.02
C ASP A 76 -24.03 -6.28 14.71
N ASP A 77 -25.35 -6.14 14.46
CA ASP A 77 -26.37 -7.04 14.99
C ASP A 77 -26.17 -8.52 14.59
N ASN A 78 -25.39 -8.79 13.55
CA ASN A 78 -25.05 -10.14 13.09
C ASN A 78 -23.70 -10.64 13.65
N GLY A 79 -23.06 -9.87 14.52
CA GLY A 79 -21.77 -10.21 15.09
C GLY A 79 -20.57 -9.97 14.15
N VAL A 80 -20.77 -9.25 13.04
CA VAL A 80 -19.72 -8.97 12.05
C VAL A 80 -19.02 -7.66 12.41
N GLY A 81 -17.70 -7.73 12.61
CA GLY A 81 -16.86 -6.56 12.88
C GLY A 81 -16.20 -6.00 11.63
N PHE A 82 -15.49 -6.84 10.88
CA PHE A 82 -14.85 -6.45 9.63
C PHE A 82 -15.64 -6.94 8.42
N ARG A 83 -15.91 -6.05 7.49
CA ARG A 83 -16.57 -6.38 6.22
C ARG A 83 -15.61 -6.20 5.06
N TYR A 84 -15.44 -7.24 4.27
CA TYR A 84 -14.56 -7.23 3.11
C TYR A 84 -15.33 -7.18 1.81
N SER A 85 -14.87 -6.33 0.92
CA SER A 85 -15.30 -6.30 -0.47
C SER A 85 -14.09 -6.48 -1.39
N PHE A 86 -14.35 -7.00 -2.59
CA PHE A 86 -13.31 -7.28 -3.57
C PHE A 86 -13.58 -6.52 -4.85
N SER A 87 -12.52 -6.02 -5.48
CA SER A 87 -12.62 -5.37 -6.79
C SER A 87 -13.15 -6.36 -7.84
N ALA A 88 -14.04 -5.88 -8.68
CA ALA A 88 -14.57 -6.69 -9.79
C ALA A 88 -13.47 -7.00 -10.82
N LEU A 89 -13.57 -8.14 -11.51
CA LEU A 89 -12.61 -8.50 -12.57
C LEU A 89 -12.54 -7.47 -13.68
N LYS A 90 -13.67 -6.84 -14.02
CA LYS A 90 -13.75 -5.78 -15.04
C LYS A 90 -12.90 -4.55 -14.71
N ASP A 91 -12.63 -4.30 -13.43
CA ASP A 91 -11.87 -3.15 -12.96
C ASP A 91 -10.36 -3.47 -12.85
N ARG A 92 -9.98 -4.74 -13.12
CA ARG A 92 -8.58 -5.18 -13.12
C ARG A 92 -8.01 -5.04 -14.51
N HIS A 93 -7.31 -3.95 -14.76
CA HIS A 93 -6.63 -3.73 -16.03
C HIS A 93 -5.37 -4.58 -16.13
N THR A 94 -5.13 -5.16 -17.29
CA THR A 94 -3.96 -5.99 -17.60
C THR A 94 -3.05 -5.36 -18.64
N ALA A 95 -3.53 -4.29 -19.27
CA ALA A 95 -2.78 -3.46 -20.20
C ALA A 95 -3.19 -2.00 -20.02
N VAL A 96 -2.24 -1.08 -20.16
CA VAL A 96 -2.47 0.37 -20.07
C VAL A 96 -1.74 1.08 -21.22
N GLU A 97 -2.45 1.88 -21.99
CA GLU A 97 -1.87 2.85 -22.91
C GLU A 97 -1.71 4.19 -22.19
N VAL A 98 -0.48 4.63 -22.02
CA VAL A 98 -0.15 5.88 -21.35
C VAL A 98 0.32 6.90 -22.37
N ASN A 99 -0.44 7.96 -22.56
CA ASN A 99 -0.04 9.09 -23.40
C ASN A 99 0.81 10.06 -22.58
N TYR A 100 1.94 10.48 -23.13
CA TYR A 100 2.84 11.45 -22.50
C TYR A 100 3.43 12.38 -23.56
N THR A 101 3.99 13.51 -23.13
CA THR A 101 4.69 14.45 -24.03
C THR A 101 6.14 14.00 -24.22
N ASP A 102 6.51 13.69 -25.43
CA ASP A 102 7.83 13.14 -25.74
C ASP A 102 8.79 14.19 -26.30
N PRO A 103 9.83 14.59 -25.55
CA PRO A 103 10.83 15.52 -26.04
C PRO A 103 11.60 15.03 -27.27
N GLN A 104 11.77 13.70 -27.39
CA GLN A 104 12.49 13.09 -28.52
C GLN A 104 11.65 13.05 -29.79
N ASN A 105 10.32 13.15 -29.66
CA ASN A 105 9.37 13.25 -30.78
C ASN A 105 8.93 14.71 -31.00
N GLY A 106 9.81 15.66 -30.82
CA GLY A 106 9.50 17.08 -31.03
C GLY A 106 8.43 17.63 -30.09
N TRP A 107 8.34 17.14 -28.87
CA TRP A 107 7.33 17.51 -27.87
C TRP A 107 5.88 17.15 -28.27
N GLN A 108 5.74 16.20 -29.16
CA GLN A 108 4.43 15.65 -29.51
C GLN A 108 4.03 14.56 -28.50
N THR A 109 2.75 14.22 -28.52
CA THR A 109 2.23 13.12 -27.71
C THR A 109 2.72 11.80 -28.28
N SER A 110 3.37 11.02 -27.43
CA SER A 110 3.70 9.60 -27.67
C SER A 110 2.95 8.71 -26.71
N THR A 111 2.76 7.46 -27.08
CA THR A 111 2.04 6.48 -26.28
C THR A 111 2.97 5.37 -25.85
N GLU A 112 3.03 5.09 -24.56
CA GLU A 112 3.69 3.92 -24.00
C GLU A 112 2.66 2.84 -23.69
N LEU A 113 2.83 1.66 -24.26
CA LEU A 113 2.00 0.49 -23.95
C LEU A 113 2.67 -0.33 -22.85
N VAL A 114 1.96 -0.48 -21.75
CA VAL A 114 2.38 -1.30 -20.61
C VAL A 114 1.46 -2.49 -20.51
N GLU A 115 2.03 -3.69 -20.47
CA GLU A 115 1.27 -4.94 -20.38
C GLU A 115 1.86 -5.84 -19.28
N ASP A 116 1.00 -6.60 -18.63
CA ASP A 116 1.38 -7.70 -17.74
C ASP A 116 1.02 -9.02 -18.41
N PRO A 117 2.00 -9.73 -19.01
CA PRO A 117 1.73 -10.94 -19.77
C PRO A 117 1.09 -12.06 -18.95
N GLU A 118 1.48 -12.19 -17.68
CA GLU A 118 0.91 -13.20 -16.77
C GLU A 118 -0.55 -12.91 -16.44
N ALA A 119 -0.84 -11.63 -16.20
CA ALA A 119 -2.21 -11.20 -15.95
C ALA A 119 -3.09 -11.33 -17.20
N ILE A 120 -2.56 -11.03 -18.39
CA ILE A 120 -3.27 -11.22 -19.67
C ILE A 120 -3.57 -12.70 -19.89
N LEU A 121 -2.62 -13.58 -19.64
CA LEU A 121 -2.82 -15.02 -19.79
C LEU A 121 -3.90 -15.55 -18.83
N ARG A 122 -3.98 -14.99 -17.62
CA ARG A 122 -4.90 -15.44 -16.58
C ARG A 122 -6.31 -14.85 -16.69
N TYR A 123 -6.41 -13.56 -17.01
CA TYR A 123 -7.66 -12.78 -16.94
C TYR A 123 -8.14 -12.27 -18.31
N GLY A 124 -7.33 -12.42 -19.35
CA GLY A 124 -7.55 -11.78 -20.63
C GLY A 124 -7.04 -10.35 -20.69
N ARG A 125 -7.03 -9.80 -21.89
CA ARG A 125 -6.57 -8.42 -22.12
C ARG A 125 -7.68 -7.42 -21.79
N ASN A 126 -7.45 -6.60 -20.76
CA ASN A 126 -8.32 -5.49 -20.37
C ASN A 126 -7.51 -4.19 -20.43
N LEU A 127 -7.73 -3.43 -21.52
CA LEU A 127 -6.96 -2.24 -21.84
C LEU A 127 -7.60 -0.99 -21.23
N LEU A 128 -6.78 -0.20 -20.52
CA LEU A 128 -7.09 1.15 -20.08
C LEU A 128 -6.28 2.16 -20.90
N LYS A 129 -6.88 3.28 -21.25
CA LYS A 129 -6.19 4.44 -21.83
C LYS A 129 -6.14 5.55 -20.79
N MET A 130 -4.95 6.11 -20.58
CA MET A 130 -4.75 7.22 -19.65
C MET A 130 -3.78 8.25 -20.21
N ASP A 131 -3.96 9.49 -19.79
CA ASP A 131 -3.06 10.59 -20.09
C ASP A 131 -2.21 10.91 -18.86
N ALA A 132 -0.89 10.80 -19.00
CA ALA A 132 0.06 11.20 -17.96
C ALA A 132 0.39 12.68 -18.11
N PHE A 133 -0.51 13.54 -17.62
CA PHE A 133 -0.34 14.98 -17.70
C PHE A 133 0.94 15.45 -17.01
N GLY A 134 1.72 16.26 -17.71
CA GLY A 134 3.02 16.75 -17.20
C GLY A 134 4.16 15.73 -17.23
N CYS A 135 3.94 14.52 -17.71
CA CYS A 135 4.97 13.51 -17.90
C CYS A 135 5.71 13.74 -19.22
N THR A 136 7.04 13.81 -19.15
CA THR A 136 7.93 14.00 -20.31
C THR A 136 8.96 12.89 -20.43
N SER A 137 8.85 11.82 -19.65
CA SER A 137 9.74 10.67 -19.67
C SER A 137 8.97 9.40 -20.01
N ARG A 138 9.51 8.60 -20.94
CA ARG A 138 8.99 7.28 -21.26
C ARG A 138 9.05 6.34 -20.05
N GLY A 139 10.14 6.38 -19.28
CA GLY A 139 10.31 5.59 -18.05
C GLY A 139 9.24 5.90 -17.02
N GLN A 140 8.96 7.19 -16.80
CA GLN A 140 7.92 7.62 -15.87
C GLN A 140 6.52 7.22 -16.38
N ALA A 141 6.24 7.36 -17.69
CA ALA A 141 4.97 6.92 -18.28
C ALA A 141 4.77 5.40 -18.10
N HIS A 142 5.81 4.61 -18.32
CA HIS A 142 5.79 3.17 -18.09
C HIS A 142 5.50 2.83 -16.62
N ARG A 143 6.18 3.47 -15.67
CA ARG A 143 5.92 3.28 -14.23
C ARG A 143 4.51 3.69 -13.83
N ALA A 144 3.96 4.74 -14.43
CA ALA A 144 2.58 5.16 -14.20
C ALA A 144 1.56 4.09 -14.64
N GLY A 145 1.73 3.54 -15.84
CA GLY A 145 0.89 2.45 -16.35
C GLY A 145 1.04 1.16 -15.53
N LEU A 146 2.26 0.78 -15.19
CA LEU A 146 2.53 -0.41 -14.38
C LEU A 146 1.97 -0.28 -12.96
N TRP A 147 1.98 0.94 -12.38
CA TRP A 147 1.35 1.20 -11.10
C TRP A 147 -0.14 0.91 -11.12
N VAL A 148 -0.84 1.35 -12.14
CA VAL A 148 -2.28 1.07 -12.31
C VAL A 148 -2.54 -0.42 -12.40
N ILE A 149 -1.78 -1.13 -13.24
CA ILE A 149 -1.91 -2.59 -13.39
C ILE A 149 -1.66 -3.30 -12.06
N LYS A 150 -0.53 -3.02 -11.40
CA LYS A 150 -0.16 -3.70 -10.15
C LYS A 150 -1.08 -3.34 -8.99
N THR A 151 -1.59 -2.11 -8.92
CA THR A 151 -2.64 -1.75 -7.95
C THR A 151 -3.90 -2.59 -8.14
N GLY A 152 -4.40 -2.70 -9.36
CA GLY A 152 -5.59 -3.50 -9.66
C GLY A 152 -5.41 -5.00 -9.43
N LEU A 153 -4.19 -5.53 -9.56
CA LEU A 153 -3.89 -6.96 -9.40
C LEU A 153 -3.55 -7.34 -7.96
N LEU A 154 -2.85 -6.49 -7.22
CA LEU A 154 -2.33 -6.80 -5.88
C LEU A 154 -3.21 -6.26 -4.76
N GLU A 155 -3.81 -5.10 -4.93
CA GLU A 155 -4.62 -4.40 -3.91
C GLU A 155 -6.12 -4.55 -4.22
N THR A 156 -6.60 -5.77 -4.13
CA THR A 156 -7.96 -6.14 -4.57
C THR A 156 -9.02 -6.05 -3.49
N GLN A 157 -8.63 -5.86 -2.23
CA GLN A 157 -9.54 -5.90 -1.09
C GLN A 157 -9.77 -4.51 -0.51
N THR A 158 -11.00 -4.25 -0.13
CA THR A 158 -11.40 -3.13 0.71
C THR A 158 -12.00 -3.68 1.99
N VAL A 159 -11.70 -3.07 3.11
CA VAL A 159 -12.28 -3.40 4.42
C VAL A 159 -13.04 -2.21 4.97
N ASP A 160 -14.25 -2.47 5.44
CA ASP A 160 -15.10 -1.51 6.15
C ASP A 160 -15.33 -2.02 7.57
N PHE A 161 -15.15 -1.15 8.56
CA PHE A 161 -15.37 -1.47 9.97
C PHE A 161 -15.65 -0.20 10.77
N THR A 162 -16.17 -0.38 11.98
CA THR A 162 -16.53 0.73 12.87
C THR A 162 -15.70 0.64 14.15
N LEU A 163 -15.17 1.78 14.58
CA LEU A 163 -14.41 1.92 15.82
C LEU A 163 -15.12 2.88 16.79
N GLY A 164 -14.85 2.72 18.07
CA GLY A 164 -15.14 3.77 19.06
C GLY A 164 -14.13 4.93 18.94
N SER A 165 -13.80 5.56 20.05
CA SER A 165 -12.82 6.68 20.12
C SER A 165 -11.43 6.33 19.58
N GLN A 166 -11.12 5.05 19.43
CA GLN A 166 -9.87 4.58 18.81
C GLN A 166 -9.75 4.97 17.32
N GLY A 167 -10.86 5.27 16.65
CA GLY A 167 -10.87 5.77 15.28
C GLY A 167 -10.12 7.08 15.08
N LEU A 168 -9.82 7.81 16.16
CA LEU A 168 -9.03 9.04 16.15
C LEU A 168 -7.50 8.81 16.17
N ARG A 169 -7.03 7.57 16.27
CA ARG A 169 -5.59 7.25 16.36
C ARG A 169 -4.85 7.33 15.04
N HIS A 170 -5.57 7.34 13.94
CA HIS A 170 -5.01 7.42 12.59
C HIS A 170 -5.80 8.41 11.74
N THR A 171 -5.25 8.80 10.64
CA THR A 171 -5.83 9.73 9.67
C THR A 171 -5.95 9.06 8.30
N PRO A 172 -6.81 9.59 7.41
CA PRO A 172 -6.84 9.11 6.03
C PRO A 172 -5.44 9.18 5.41
N GLY A 173 -5.02 8.06 4.80
CA GLY A 173 -3.69 7.86 4.22
C GLY A 173 -2.74 7.04 5.07
N ASP A 174 -2.99 6.88 6.35
CA ASP A 174 -2.16 6.05 7.23
C ASP A 174 -2.32 4.56 6.91
N ILE A 175 -1.24 3.81 7.13
CA ILE A 175 -1.25 2.35 7.03
C ILE A 175 -1.64 1.76 8.37
N ILE A 176 -2.65 0.91 8.33
CA ILE A 176 -3.14 0.14 9.48
C ILE A 176 -3.00 -1.36 9.22
N GLU A 177 -2.85 -2.13 10.25
CA GLU A 177 -2.84 -3.59 10.18
C GLU A 177 -4.18 -4.13 10.68
N ILE A 178 -4.79 -5.04 9.95
CA ILE A 178 -6.02 -5.72 10.36
C ILE A 178 -5.71 -7.12 10.82
N CYS A 179 -5.96 -7.36 12.10
CA CYS A 179 -5.81 -8.67 12.75
C CYS A 179 -7.20 -9.27 12.98
N ASP A 180 -7.81 -9.75 11.91
CA ASP A 180 -9.13 -10.36 11.92
C ASP A 180 -9.01 -11.87 12.12
N ASN A 181 -9.54 -12.35 13.23
CA ASN A 181 -9.47 -13.76 13.62
C ASN A 181 -10.35 -14.66 12.73
N ASP A 182 -11.45 -14.11 12.20
CA ASP A 182 -12.42 -14.89 11.44
C ASP A 182 -12.00 -15.09 9.98
N TYR A 183 -11.20 -14.15 9.44
CA TYR A 183 -10.82 -14.19 8.03
C TYR A 183 -9.88 -15.35 7.65
N ALA A 184 -8.94 -15.68 8.52
CA ALA A 184 -7.89 -16.65 8.24
C ALA A 184 -8.15 -18.05 8.88
N GLY A 185 -9.23 -18.20 9.64
CA GLY A 185 -9.46 -19.40 10.46
C GLY A 185 -8.42 -19.61 11.56
N THR A 186 -7.56 -18.61 11.81
CA THR A 186 -6.51 -18.60 12.83
C THR A 186 -6.63 -17.32 13.65
N LEU A 187 -6.54 -17.46 14.96
CA LEU A 187 -6.57 -16.32 15.86
C LEU A 187 -5.31 -15.48 15.67
N THR A 188 -5.46 -14.26 15.17
CA THR A 188 -4.34 -13.40 14.76
C THR A 188 -4.09 -12.22 15.70
N GLY A 189 -4.94 -11.95 16.67
CA GLY A 189 -4.75 -10.87 17.63
C GLY A 189 -5.71 -10.89 18.80
N GLY A 190 -5.41 -10.08 19.81
CA GLY A 190 -6.19 -10.00 21.05
C GLY A 190 -5.56 -9.08 22.10
N ARG A 191 -5.74 -9.44 23.39
CA ARG A 191 -5.25 -8.70 24.55
C ARG A 191 -4.27 -9.53 25.38
N ILE A 192 -3.26 -8.86 25.94
CA ILE A 192 -2.30 -9.47 26.86
C ILE A 192 -2.94 -9.56 28.23
N LEU A 193 -3.04 -10.75 28.82
CA LEU A 193 -3.60 -10.94 30.16
C LEU A 193 -2.55 -10.70 31.24
N SER A 194 -1.34 -11.19 31.05
CA SER A 194 -0.24 -10.99 32.00
C SER A 194 1.12 -11.01 31.29
N ILE A 195 2.11 -10.40 31.94
CA ILE A 195 3.48 -10.27 31.44
C ILE A 195 4.43 -10.75 32.53
N ASP A 196 5.24 -11.75 32.22
CA ASP A 196 6.40 -12.11 33.01
C ASP A 196 7.66 -11.51 32.36
N ALA A 197 8.14 -10.41 32.93
CA ALA A 197 9.28 -9.68 32.41
C ALA A 197 10.59 -10.47 32.54
N ALA A 198 10.71 -11.36 33.57
CA ALA A 198 11.93 -12.14 33.81
C ALA A 198 12.14 -13.19 32.72
N SER A 199 11.09 -13.92 32.35
CA SER A 199 11.12 -14.91 31.27
C SER A 199 10.75 -14.33 29.91
N ARG A 200 10.34 -13.07 29.82
CA ARG A 200 9.81 -12.44 28.61
C ARG A 200 8.63 -13.20 28.03
N THR A 201 7.77 -13.71 28.91
CA THR A 201 6.60 -14.51 28.53
C THR A 201 5.34 -13.67 28.63
N LEU A 202 4.54 -13.69 27.57
CA LEU A 202 3.24 -13.05 27.50
C LEU A 202 2.16 -14.12 27.60
N THR A 203 1.18 -13.93 28.50
CA THR A 203 -0.04 -14.73 28.52
C THR A 203 -1.10 -13.98 27.71
N LEU A 204 -1.66 -14.65 26.75
CA LEU A 204 -2.64 -14.10 25.81
C LEU A 204 -4.07 -14.40 26.26
N ASP A 205 -5.03 -13.63 25.76
CA ASP A 205 -6.46 -13.81 26.06
C ASP A 205 -7.07 -15.06 25.36
N ARG A 206 -6.29 -15.74 24.55
CA ARG A 206 -6.71 -16.92 23.78
C ARG A 206 -5.54 -17.78 23.36
N GLU A 207 -5.84 -19.03 23.02
CA GLU A 207 -4.88 -19.95 22.48
C GLU A 207 -4.47 -19.56 21.05
N VAL A 208 -3.20 -19.76 20.73
CA VAL A 208 -2.63 -19.53 19.40
C VAL A 208 -1.92 -20.78 18.91
N THR A 209 -1.94 -20.96 17.60
CA THR A 209 -1.20 -22.05 16.94
C THR A 209 -0.07 -21.45 16.13
N LEU A 210 1.16 -21.85 16.42
CA LEU A 210 2.34 -21.43 15.66
C LEU A 210 2.74 -22.52 14.67
N PRO A 211 3.18 -22.17 13.45
CA PRO A 211 3.72 -23.14 12.50
C PRO A 211 5.04 -23.73 13.02
N GLU A 212 5.30 -24.99 12.70
CA GLU A 212 6.53 -25.69 13.11
C GLU A 212 7.78 -25.15 12.41
N THR A 213 7.62 -24.48 11.27
CA THR A 213 8.71 -23.96 10.45
C THR A 213 8.54 -22.48 10.18
N GLY A 214 9.67 -21.76 10.15
CA GLY A 214 9.71 -20.32 9.90
C GLY A 214 9.67 -19.47 11.17
N THR A 215 9.98 -18.18 11.05
CA THR A 215 9.97 -17.24 12.15
C THR A 215 8.58 -16.63 12.33
N SER A 216 7.99 -16.84 13.50
CA SER A 216 6.74 -16.17 13.87
C SER A 216 7.09 -14.90 14.67
N THR A 217 6.38 -13.82 14.41
CA THR A 217 6.55 -12.55 15.12
C THR A 217 5.25 -12.11 15.76
N VAL A 218 5.35 -11.34 16.84
CA VAL A 218 4.21 -10.69 17.47
C VAL A 218 4.40 -9.19 17.44
N ASN A 219 3.37 -8.46 17.07
CA ASN A 219 3.32 -7.01 17.13
C ASN A 219 2.75 -6.59 18.48
N LEU A 220 3.50 -5.79 19.19
CA LEU A 220 3.16 -5.25 20.50
C LEU A 220 3.15 -3.72 20.45
N ILE A 221 2.38 -3.09 21.32
CA ILE A 221 2.37 -1.63 21.45
C ILE A 221 3.31 -1.22 22.57
N ASN A 222 4.29 -0.39 22.26
CA ASN A 222 5.23 0.13 23.25
C ASN A 222 4.66 1.29 24.07
N GLY A 223 5.41 1.77 25.08
CA GLY A 223 4.98 2.88 25.95
C GLY A 223 4.79 4.22 25.24
N SER A 224 5.30 4.39 24.02
CA SER A 224 5.04 5.57 23.18
C SER A 224 3.84 5.40 22.26
N GLY A 225 3.10 4.30 22.38
CA GLY A 225 1.92 4.00 21.58
C GLY A 225 2.21 3.54 20.16
N LYS A 226 3.45 3.12 19.85
CA LYS A 226 3.86 2.64 18.52
C LYS A 226 3.90 1.11 18.49
N PRO A 227 3.48 0.48 17.38
CA PRO A 227 3.62 -0.95 17.19
C PRO A 227 5.10 -1.33 16.99
N VAL A 228 5.52 -2.39 17.64
CA VAL A 228 6.86 -2.98 17.53
C VAL A 228 6.71 -4.47 17.26
N SER A 229 7.34 -4.97 16.21
CA SER A 229 7.40 -6.40 15.89
C SER A 229 8.55 -7.06 16.65
N VAL A 230 8.25 -8.18 17.30
CA VAL A 230 9.22 -8.95 18.10
C VAL A 230 9.13 -10.42 17.73
N ASP A 231 10.27 -11.09 17.62
CA ASP A 231 10.31 -12.50 17.29
C ASP A 231 9.82 -13.35 18.45
N ILE A 232 9.03 -14.38 18.16
CA ILE A 232 8.61 -15.39 19.11
C ILE A 232 9.71 -16.44 19.18
N THR A 233 10.27 -16.65 20.36
CA THR A 233 11.38 -17.60 20.59
C THR A 233 10.92 -18.94 21.10
N ALA A 234 9.78 -19.00 21.80
CA ALA A 234 9.20 -20.22 22.33
C ALA A 234 7.67 -20.11 22.52
N HIS A 235 7.00 -21.25 22.54
CA HIS A 235 5.55 -21.39 22.76
C HIS A 235 5.33 -22.39 23.91
N PRO A 236 5.51 -21.96 25.17
CA PRO A 236 5.50 -22.85 26.32
C PRO A 236 4.12 -23.42 26.67
N ALA A 237 3.04 -22.75 26.26
CA ALA A 237 1.66 -23.20 26.41
C ALA A 237 0.80 -22.62 25.29
N PRO A 238 -0.38 -23.18 25.01
CA PRO A 238 -1.24 -22.70 23.90
C PRO A 238 -1.60 -21.22 23.99
N ASP A 239 -1.70 -20.68 25.20
CA ASP A 239 -2.02 -19.28 25.49
C ASP A 239 -0.79 -18.43 25.87
N ARG A 240 0.44 -18.97 25.74
CA ARG A 240 1.66 -18.28 26.18
C ARG A 240 2.72 -18.28 25.10
N ILE A 241 3.27 -17.13 24.85
CA ILE A 241 4.40 -16.95 23.93
C ILE A 241 5.57 -16.31 24.67
N GLN A 242 6.79 -16.74 24.35
CA GLN A 242 8.02 -16.10 24.81
C GLN A 242 8.60 -15.30 23.66
N VAL A 243 9.00 -14.06 23.94
CA VAL A 243 9.53 -13.12 22.94
C VAL A 243 11.02 -12.89 23.09
N SER A 244 11.70 -12.58 22.00
CA SER A 244 13.15 -12.31 22.00
C SER A 244 13.50 -11.09 22.85
N THR A 245 12.68 -10.05 22.77
CA THR A 245 12.78 -8.81 23.54
C THR A 245 11.41 -8.36 23.98
N LEU A 246 11.31 -7.79 25.19
CA LEU A 246 10.08 -7.14 25.64
C LEU A 246 10.25 -5.63 25.45
N PRO A 247 9.49 -4.99 24.53
CA PRO A 247 9.59 -3.55 24.34
C PRO A 247 9.17 -2.79 25.60
N ASP A 248 9.83 -1.66 25.87
CA ASP A 248 9.52 -0.83 27.04
C ASP A 248 8.08 -0.31 26.97
N GLY A 249 7.36 -0.41 28.09
CA GLY A 249 6.00 0.10 28.24
C GLY A 249 4.90 -0.80 27.68
N VAL A 250 5.22 -2.03 27.26
CA VAL A 250 4.21 -3.06 27.01
C VAL A 250 3.48 -3.36 28.32
N ALA A 251 2.15 -3.25 28.30
CA ALA A 251 1.32 -3.36 29.50
C ALA A 251 0.29 -4.50 29.37
N THR A 252 -0.18 -4.97 30.52
CA THR A 252 -1.36 -5.84 30.59
C THR A 252 -2.57 -5.14 29.97
N TYR A 253 -3.40 -5.94 29.31
CA TYR A 253 -4.52 -5.49 28.46
C TYR A 253 -4.12 -4.70 27.22
N GLY A 254 -2.80 -4.60 26.94
CA GLY A 254 -2.29 -4.10 25.68
C GLY A 254 -2.67 -5.00 24.49
N VAL A 255 -2.68 -4.43 23.30
CA VAL A 255 -2.97 -5.17 22.05
C VAL A 255 -1.77 -6.01 21.63
N TRP A 256 -2.03 -7.21 21.18
CA TRP A 256 -1.07 -8.02 20.44
C TRP A 256 -1.65 -8.45 19.09
N GLY A 257 -0.80 -8.60 18.10
CA GLY A 257 -1.14 -9.14 16.78
C GLY A 257 -0.08 -10.13 16.34
N LEU A 258 -0.50 -11.34 15.93
CA LEU A 258 0.41 -12.39 15.51
C LEU A 258 0.71 -12.27 14.02
N SER A 259 1.98 -12.35 13.64
CA SER A 259 2.43 -12.43 12.25
C SER A 259 3.16 -13.75 12.04
N LEU A 260 2.55 -14.63 11.26
CA LEU A 260 3.07 -15.95 10.95
C LEU A 260 3.77 -15.97 9.60
N PRO A 261 4.79 -16.83 9.39
CA PRO A 261 5.50 -16.92 8.10
C PRO A 261 4.60 -17.35 6.92
N SER A 262 3.50 -18.04 7.19
CA SER A 262 2.51 -18.44 6.20
C SER A 262 1.40 -17.40 5.96
N LEU A 263 1.28 -16.41 6.84
CA LEU A 263 0.29 -15.34 6.76
C LEU A 263 0.99 -14.04 6.41
N ARG A 264 0.68 -13.48 5.26
CA ARG A 264 1.11 -12.10 4.94
C ARG A 264 0.44 -11.15 5.91
N ARG A 265 1.19 -10.15 6.38
CA ARG A 265 0.61 -9.05 7.15
C ARG A 265 -0.50 -8.41 6.34
N ARG A 266 -1.66 -8.25 6.95
CA ARG A 266 -2.82 -7.65 6.28
C ARG A 266 -2.78 -6.15 6.51
N LEU A 267 -2.07 -5.47 5.61
CA LEU A 267 -1.91 -4.02 5.64
C LEU A 267 -3.00 -3.37 4.78
N PHE A 268 -3.58 -2.33 5.32
CA PHE A 268 -4.57 -1.52 4.63
C PHE A 268 -4.22 -0.05 4.76
N ARG A 269 -4.46 0.71 3.71
CA ARG A 269 -4.40 2.17 3.75
C ARG A 269 -5.78 2.70 4.07
N CYS A 270 -5.89 3.49 5.12
CA CYS A 270 -7.13 4.18 5.44
C CYS A 270 -7.46 5.19 4.33
N VAL A 271 -8.65 5.09 3.77
CA VAL A 271 -9.14 6.00 2.72
C VAL A 271 -10.07 7.05 3.29
N SER A 272 -10.96 6.64 4.18
CA SER A 272 -11.92 7.56 4.79
C SER A 272 -12.21 7.22 6.25
N ILE A 273 -12.46 8.26 7.03
CA ILE A 273 -12.94 8.20 8.40
C ILE A 273 -14.16 9.10 8.47
N ARG A 274 -15.28 8.55 8.88
CA ARG A 274 -16.53 9.29 9.03
C ARG A 274 -17.08 9.09 10.43
N GLU A 275 -17.34 10.17 11.13
CA GLU A 275 -18.04 10.13 12.41
C GLU A 275 -19.52 9.82 12.19
N ASN A 276 -20.04 8.89 12.95
CA ASN A 276 -21.45 8.53 13.01
C ASN A 276 -22.18 9.33 14.09
N THR A 277 -23.49 9.35 14.04
CA THR A 277 -24.33 10.10 14.99
C THR A 277 -24.29 9.58 16.43
N ASP A 278 -23.80 8.34 16.63
CA ASP A 278 -23.63 7.68 17.92
C ASP A 278 -22.22 7.88 18.52
N GLY A 279 -21.38 8.69 17.90
CA GLY A 279 -20.01 8.95 18.34
C GLY A 279 -19.01 7.85 17.98
N THR A 280 -19.40 6.90 17.14
CA THR A 280 -18.49 5.91 16.55
C THR A 280 -17.92 6.43 15.23
N PHE A 281 -16.85 5.79 14.74
CA PHE A 281 -16.16 6.16 13.51
C PHE A 281 -16.20 5.02 12.50
N ALA A 282 -16.85 5.26 11.37
CA ALA A 282 -16.84 4.34 10.23
C ALA A 282 -15.55 4.54 9.43
N ILE A 283 -14.80 3.47 9.27
CA ILE A 283 -13.50 3.43 8.60
C ILE A 283 -13.63 2.61 7.31
N THR A 284 -13.12 3.16 6.22
CA THR A 284 -12.89 2.41 4.97
C THR A 284 -11.41 2.40 4.67
N ALA A 285 -10.86 1.23 4.44
CA ALA A 285 -9.45 1.08 4.09
C ALA A 285 -9.26 0.10 2.93
N VAL A 286 -8.28 0.36 2.08
CA VAL A 286 -7.93 -0.44 0.90
C VAL A 286 -6.64 -1.18 1.17
N GLN A 287 -6.57 -2.43 0.73
CA GLN A 287 -5.38 -3.27 0.85
C GLN A 287 -4.14 -2.52 0.38
N HIS A 288 -3.05 -2.65 1.14
CA HIS A 288 -1.75 -2.06 0.82
C HIS A 288 -0.69 -3.16 0.71
N VAL A 289 0.02 -3.17 -0.42
CA VAL A 289 1.10 -4.12 -0.70
C VAL A 289 2.39 -3.34 -0.89
N PRO A 290 3.29 -3.28 0.12
CA PRO A 290 4.53 -2.50 0.05
C PRO A 290 5.45 -2.89 -1.10
N GLU A 291 5.49 -4.16 -1.46
CA GLU A 291 6.34 -4.71 -2.52
C GLU A 291 5.98 -4.16 -3.92
N LYS A 292 4.78 -3.63 -4.09
CA LYS A 292 4.32 -3.00 -5.34
C LYS A 292 5.28 -1.92 -5.82
N GLU A 293 5.82 -1.10 -4.92
CA GLU A 293 6.76 -0.03 -5.27
C GLU A 293 8.01 -0.55 -5.98
N ALA A 294 8.66 -1.56 -5.41
CA ALA A 294 9.87 -2.14 -5.98
C ALA A 294 9.62 -2.79 -7.35
N ILE A 295 8.47 -3.45 -7.52
CA ILE A 295 8.06 -4.05 -8.81
C ILE A 295 7.90 -2.97 -9.87
N VAL A 296 7.26 -1.86 -9.52
CA VAL A 296 6.99 -0.76 -10.45
C VAL A 296 8.26 -0.01 -10.81
N ASP A 297 9.09 0.32 -9.81
CA ASP A 297 10.30 1.12 -10.04
C ASP A 297 11.34 0.38 -10.89
N ASN A 298 11.40 -0.95 -10.82
CA ASN A 298 12.34 -1.78 -11.56
C ASN A 298 11.72 -2.43 -12.82
N GLY A 299 10.46 -2.13 -13.13
CA GLY A 299 9.73 -2.79 -14.22
C GLY A 299 10.07 -2.30 -15.62
N ALA A 300 10.59 -1.08 -15.77
CA ALA A 300 10.89 -0.50 -17.07
C ALA A 300 12.18 -1.10 -17.66
N ARG A 301 12.08 -1.69 -18.84
CA ARG A 301 13.23 -2.14 -19.66
C ARG A 301 12.93 -1.86 -21.13
N PHE A 302 13.69 -0.96 -21.71
CA PHE A 302 13.54 -0.59 -23.12
C PHE A 302 14.75 -1.07 -23.90
N GLU A 303 14.49 -1.57 -25.09
CA GLU A 303 15.57 -1.77 -26.05
C GLU A 303 16.07 -0.39 -26.50
N PRO A 304 17.41 -0.19 -26.56
CA PRO A 304 17.97 1.03 -27.15
C PRO A 304 17.43 1.15 -28.57
N MET A 305 16.90 2.32 -28.93
CA MET A 305 16.50 2.55 -30.31
C MET A 305 17.68 2.27 -31.18
N SER A 306 17.59 1.26 -32.04
CA SER A 306 18.61 0.98 -33.07
C SER A 306 18.82 2.28 -33.85
N GLY A 307 20.05 2.70 -33.92
CA GLY A 307 20.43 3.96 -34.55
C GLY A 307 19.80 4.12 -35.93
N SER A 308 19.69 5.35 -36.39
CA SER A 308 19.02 5.73 -37.64
C SER A 308 19.30 4.74 -38.77
N LEU A 309 18.36 4.59 -39.68
CA LEU A 309 18.52 3.80 -40.93
C LEU A 309 19.89 4.03 -41.62
N ASN A 310 20.51 5.19 -41.41
CA ASN A 310 21.86 5.51 -41.91
C ASN A 310 22.98 4.69 -41.23
N SER A 311 22.78 4.09 -40.07
CA SER A 311 23.76 3.23 -39.42
C SER A 311 23.76 1.78 -39.98
N VAL A 312 22.71 1.43 -40.72
CA VAL A 312 22.55 0.10 -41.33
C VAL A 312 23.02 0.09 -42.80
N ILE A 313 23.28 1.25 -43.43
CA ILE A 313 23.80 1.36 -44.78
C ILE A 313 25.33 1.24 -44.69
N PRO A 314 25.95 0.16 -45.20
CA PRO A 314 27.38 0.08 -45.23
C PRO A 314 27.95 1.24 -46.07
N PRO A 315 29.09 1.82 -45.68
CA PRO A 315 29.68 2.88 -46.46
C PRO A 315 29.93 2.35 -47.89
N ALA A 316 29.58 3.16 -48.89
CA ALA A 316 29.85 2.83 -50.26
C ALA A 316 31.37 2.64 -50.44
N VAL A 317 31.77 1.51 -50.99
CA VAL A 317 33.17 1.15 -51.31
C VAL A 317 33.62 1.98 -52.51
#